data_f8b1647016037d4a8bb21493b1e9212d
#
_entry.id   f8b1647016037d4a8bb21493b1e9212d
#
_cell.length_a   1.000
_cell.length_b   1.000
_cell.length_c   1.000
_cell.angle_alpha   90.00
_cell.angle_beta   90.00
_cell.angle_gamma   90.00
#
_symmetry.space_group_name_H-M   'P 1'
#
loop_
_entity.id
_entity.type
_entity.pdbx_description
1 polymer ?
#
loop_
_entity_poly.entity_id
_entity_poly.type
_entity_poly.pdbx_seq_one_letter_code
_entity_poly.pdbx_strand_id
1 'polypeptide(L)'
;MAPVRIGTCSWADDALVKHWYPPRLPARERLAYYAERFSTVEVDSTYYGVPTEEMVQGWADRTPPGFVMHVKAFGLMTRHPVRLEQLPPDLRDGMPVDERGRVDRPDRELRALVFREFLDALEPLRTSGKLGGILFQLPPYVVPKPAGVRSAQPCTIDSVGTR
;
A
#
# COMPACT_ATOMS: atom_id res chain seq x y z
N MET A 1 -7.88 3.62 -27.38
CA MET A 1 -8.41 2.75 -26.32
C MET A 1 -7.34 2.61 -25.24
N ALA A 2 -7.71 2.72 -23.97
CA ALA A 2 -6.77 2.46 -22.89
C ALA A 2 -6.39 0.98 -22.87
N PRO A 3 -5.11 0.62 -22.64
CA PRO A 3 -4.68 -0.77 -22.59
C PRO A 3 -5.30 -1.47 -21.37
N VAL A 4 -5.78 -2.70 -21.58
CA VAL A 4 -6.19 -3.58 -20.48
C VAL A 4 -4.93 -4.16 -19.86
N ARG A 5 -4.81 -4.05 -18.52
CA ARG A 5 -3.72 -4.65 -17.74
C ARG A 5 -4.25 -5.83 -16.94
N ILE A 6 -3.49 -6.90 -16.90
CA ILE A 6 -3.83 -8.11 -16.15
C ILE A 6 -2.70 -8.38 -15.16
N GLY A 7 -3.05 -8.71 -13.94
CA GLY A 7 -2.14 -9.03 -12.85
C GLY A 7 -2.86 -9.76 -11.72
N THR A 8 -2.14 -10.03 -10.65
CA THR A 8 -2.65 -10.71 -9.46
C THR A 8 -2.55 -9.81 -8.23
N CYS A 9 -3.21 -10.22 -7.18
CA CYS A 9 -3.05 -9.69 -5.84
C CYS A 9 -1.84 -10.39 -5.21
N SER A 10 -0.70 -9.69 -5.12
CA SER A 10 0.61 -10.22 -4.75
C SER A 10 1.34 -11.01 -5.85
N TRP A 11 2.68 -10.89 -5.86
CA TRP A 11 3.60 -11.76 -6.61
C TRP A 11 4.21 -12.86 -5.74
N ALA A 12 3.86 -12.89 -4.45
CA ALA A 12 4.40 -13.84 -3.48
C ALA A 12 3.31 -14.77 -2.92
N ASP A 13 2.14 -14.81 -3.57
CA ASP A 13 1.05 -15.70 -3.20
C ASP A 13 1.49 -17.17 -3.21
N ASP A 14 1.01 -17.94 -2.25
CA ASP A 14 1.35 -19.34 -2.07
C ASP A 14 1.06 -20.20 -3.31
N ALA A 15 -0.03 -19.92 -4.03
CA ALA A 15 -0.37 -20.65 -5.24
C ALA A 15 0.64 -20.36 -6.36
N LEU A 16 1.06 -19.12 -6.53
CA LEU A 16 2.12 -18.76 -7.48
C LEU A 16 3.44 -19.42 -7.10
N VAL A 17 3.78 -19.42 -5.81
CA VAL A 17 5.04 -20.01 -5.32
C VAL A 17 5.07 -21.53 -5.54
N LYS A 18 3.96 -22.21 -5.33
CA LYS A 18 3.88 -23.67 -5.44
C LYS A 18 3.74 -24.18 -6.88
N HIS A 19 3.04 -23.42 -7.74
CA HIS A 19 2.56 -23.97 -9.01
C HIS A 19 2.97 -23.19 -10.26
N TRP A 20 3.42 -21.92 -10.10
CA TRP A 20 3.67 -21.07 -11.27
C TRP A 20 5.13 -20.67 -11.44
N TYR A 21 5.85 -20.38 -10.35
CA TYR A 21 7.26 -20.05 -10.43
C TYR A 21 8.12 -21.29 -10.74
N PRO A 22 9.27 -21.10 -11.43
CA PRO A 22 10.24 -22.17 -11.56
C PRO A 22 10.64 -22.75 -10.20
N PRO A 23 10.85 -24.07 -10.11
CA PRO A 23 11.31 -24.69 -8.88
C PRO A 23 12.56 -24.00 -8.33
N ARG A 24 12.58 -23.68 -7.03
CA ARG A 24 13.69 -23.04 -6.33
C ARG A 24 14.00 -21.60 -6.74
N LEU A 25 13.11 -20.89 -7.45
CA LEU A 25 13.31 -19.46 -7.72
C LEU A 25 13.39 -18.68 -6.41
N PRO A 26 14.51 -17.98 -6.14
CA PRO A 26 14.67 -17.21 -4.91
C PRO A 26 13.58 -16.14 -4.77
N ALA A 27 13.12 -15.89 -3.53
CA ALA A 27 12.05 -14.91 -3.28
C ALA A 27 12.37 -13.51 -3.83
N ARG A 28 13.66 -13.09 -3.76
CA ARG A 28 14.13 -11.81 -4.29
C ARG A 28 13.99 -11.66 -5.81
N GLU A 29 13.92 -12.76 -6.55
CA GLU A 29 13.84 -12.79 -8.01
C GLU A 29 12.41 -12.92 -8.53
N ARG A 30 11.44 -13.24 -7.64
CA ARG A 30 10.05 -13.49 -8.02
C ARG A 30 9.38 -12.28 -8.66
N LEU A 31 9.63 -11.07 -8.14
CA LEU A 31 9.03 -9.86 -8.69
C LEU A 31 9.51 -9.59 -10.12
N ALA A 32 10.79 -9.72 -10.39
CA ALA A 32 11.34 -9.55 -11.74
C ALA A 32 10.76 -10.59 -12.71
N TYR A 33 10.75 -11.85 -12.30
CA TYR A 33 10.15 -12.94 -13.09
C TYR A 33 8.66 -12.72 -13.36
N TYR A 34 7.91 -12.20 -12.35
CA TYR A 34 6.49 -11.85 -12.47
C TYR A 34 6.30 -10.73 -13.49
N ALA A 35 7.10 -9.68 -13.39
CA ALA A 35 6.98 -8.48 -14.22
C ALA A 35 7.35 -8.71 -15.70
N GLU A 36 8.01 -9.80 -16.05
CA GLU A 36 8.19 -10.22 -17.45
C GLU A 36 6.90 -10.76 -18.10
N ARG A 37 5.91 -11.18 -17.32
CA ARG A 37 4.71 -11.90 -17.77
C ARG A 37 3.42 -11.13 -17.52
N PHE A 38 3.41 -10.28 -16.52
CA PHE A 38 2.29 -9.42 -16.16
C PHE A 38 2.70 -7.96 -16.25
N SER A 39 1.75 -7.09 -16.53
CA SER A 39 2.01 -5.64 -16.67
C SER A 39 1.56 -4.82 -15.46
N THR A 40 0.98 -5.48 -14.45
CA THR A 40 0.50 -4.85 -13.21
C THR A 40 0.45 -5.86 -12.07
N VAL A 41 0.44 -5.33 -10.85
CA VAL A 41 0.24 -6.10 -9.62
C VAL A 41 -0.45 -5.25 -8.57
N GLU A 42 -1.24 -5.87 -7.69
CA GLU A 42 -1.65 -5.28 -6.41
C GLU A 42 -0.64 -5.68 -5.33
N VAL A 43 -0.09 -4.70 -4.61
CA VAL A 43 0.78 -4.92 -3.45
C VAL A 43 -0.08 -4.95 -2.20
N ASP A 44 -0.45 -6.14 -1.75
CA ASP A 44 -1.35 -6.34 -0.62
C ASP A 44 -0.64 -6.38 0.75
N SER A 45 0.67 -6.68 0.75
CA SER A 45 1.48 -6.77 1.98
C SER A 45 1.54 -5.46 2.75
N THR A 46 1.42 -4.33 2.09
CA THR A 46 1.38 -2.99 2.70
C THR A 46 0.16 -2.74 3.60
N TYR A 47 -0.88 -3.57 3.47
CA TYR A 47 -2.00 -3.57 4.40
C TYR A 47 -1.56 -3.94 5.84
N TYR A 48 -0.57 -4.78 5.97
CA TYR A 48 -0.07 -5.30 7.25
C TYR A 48 1.06 -4.47 7.87
N GLY A 49 1.61 -3.51 7.14
CA GLY A 49 2.66 -2.62 7.63
C GLY A 49 3.07 -1.59 6.58
N VAL A 50 3.51 -0.44 7.04
CA VAL A 50 4.06 0.60 6.17
C VAL A 50 5.39 0.08 5.60
N PRO A 51 5.59 0.05 4.27
CA PRO A 51 6.84 -0.39 3.69
C PRO A 51 7.95 0.63 3.97
N THR A 52 9.20 0.20 3.92
CA THR A 52 10.34 1.14 3.90
C THR A 52 10.55 1.67 2.48
N GLU A 53 11.09 2.88 2.38
CA GLU A 53 11.48 3.48 1.09
C GLU A 53 12.42 2.57 0.31
N GLU A 54 13.43 1.96 0.99
CA GLU A 54 14.36 1.01 0.38
C GLU A 54 13.63 -0.21 -0.22
N MET A 55 12.63 -0.74 0.47
CA MET A 55 11.83 -1.85 -0.04
C MET A 55 11.08 -1.44 -1.31
N VAL A 56 10.47 -0.26 -1.31
CA VAL A 56 9.72 0.29 -2.45
C VAL A 56 10.64 0.63 -3.62
N GLN A 57 11.82 1.18 -3.35
CA GLN A 57 12.87 1.36 -4.36
C GLN A 57 13.24 0.03 -5.01
N GLY A 58 13.43 -1.01 -4.19
CA GLY A 58 13.70 -2.35 -4.70
C GLY A 58 12.57 -2.94 -5.56
N TRP A 59 11.31 -2.53 -5.36
CA TRP A 59 10.21 -2.90 -6.28
C TRP A 59 10.31 -2.14 -7.61
N ALA A 60 10.60 -0.84 -7.54
CA ALA A 60 10.78 -0.01 -8.72
C ALA A 60 11.92 -0.53 -9.61
N ASP A 61 13.06 -0.90 -9.00
CA ASP A 61 14.26 -1.35 -9.71
C ASP A 61 14.07 -2.72 -10.38
N ARG A 62 13.25 -3.60 -9.79
CA ARG A 62 13.03 -4.98 -10.28
C ARG A 62 11.88 -5.11 -11.28
N THR A 63 11.28 -4.00 -11.69
CA THR A 63 10.18 -4.00 -12.66
C THR A 63 10.53 -3.15 -13.88
N PRO A 64 10.09 -3.55 -15.10
CA PRO A 64 10.42 -2.81 -16.31
C PRO A 64 9.70 -1.45 -16.38
N PRO A 65 10.14 -0.53 -17.25
CA PRO A 65 9.39 0.67 -17.59
C PRO A 65 7.95 0.33 -18.02
N GLY A 66 6.99 1.12 -17.52
CA GLY A 66 5.57 0.92 -17.83
C GLY A 66 4.86 -0.16 -17.02
N PHE A 67 5.56 -0.87 -16.13
CA PHE A 67 4.93 -1.73 -15.14
C PHE A 67 4.16 -0.89 -14.12
N VAL A 68 2.95 -1.33 -13.73
CA VAL A 68 2.07 -0.56 -12.83
C VAL A 68 1.83 -1.33 -11.55
N MET A 69 2.05 -0.67 -10.41
CA MET A 69 1.75 -1.19 -9.09
C MET A 69 0.57 -0.45 -8.46
N HIS A 70 -0.44 -1.19 -8.06
CA HIS A 70 -1.52 -0.71 -7.19
C HIS A 70 -1.19 -1.12 -5.77
N VAL A 71 -1.15 -0.17 -4.85
CA VAL A 71 -0.68 -0.43 -3.48
C VAL A 71 -1.85 -0.38 -2.53
N LYS A 72 -2.05 -1.43 -1.76
CA LYS A 72 -3.11 -1.47 -0.75
C LYS A 72 -2.76 -0.59 0.43
N ALA A 73 -3.67 0.29 0.82
CA ALA A 73 -3.48 1.18 1.96
C ALA A 73 -3.27 0.38 3.25
N PHE A 74 -2.39 0.87 4.11
CA PHE A 74 -2.15 0.28 5.42
C PHE A 74 -3.45 0.20 6.24
N GLY A 75 -3.65 -0.88 6.97
CA GLY A 75 -4.91 -1.19 7.66
C GLY A 75 -5.44 -0.06 8.52
N LEU A 76 -4.57 0.65 9.24
CA LEU A 76 -4.96 1.77 10.08
C LEU A 76 -5.55 2.95 9.28
N MET A 77 -5.08 3.18 8.05
CA MET A 77 -5.61 4.21 7.14
C MET A 77 -7.04 3.91 6.71
N THR A 78 -7.44 2.66 6.73
CA THR A 78 -8.76 2.17 6.30
C THR A 78 -9.66 1.74 7.47
N ARG A 79 -9.38 2.22 8.69
CA ARG A 79 -10.15 1.96 9.92
C ARG A 79 -10.11 0.51 10.40
N HIS A 80 -9.11 -0.26 10.02
CA HIS A 80 -8.85 -1.54 10.64
C HIS A 80 -7.95 -1.34 11.85
N PRO A 81 -8.24 -1.97 13.00
CA PRO A 81 -7.31 -2.00 14.13
C PRO A 81 -6.03 -2.74 13.73
N VAL A 82 -4.89 -2.19 14.08
CA VAL A 82 -3.57 -2.79 13.80
C VAL A 82 -2.80 -2.99 15.10
N ARG A 83 -1.88 -3.93 15.12
CA ARG A 83 -0.97 -4.08 16.27
C ARG A 83 0.05 -2.94 16.26
N LEU A 84 0.48 -2.51 17.44
CA LEU A 84 1.45 -1.42 17.57
C LEU A 84 2.76 -1.70 16.79
N GLU A 85 3.18 -2.97 16.77
CA GLU A 85 4.41 -3.40 16.08
C GLU A 85 4.33 -3.28 14.55
N GLN A 86 3.13 -3.15 13.98
CA GLN A 86 2.91 -2.94 12.54
C GLN A 86 3.14 -1.50 12.10
N LEU A 87 3.23 -0.57 13.06
CA LEU A 87 3.59 0.82 12.78
C LEU A 87 5.12 0.96 12.66
N PRO A 88 5.59 1.93 11.86
CA PRO A 88 6.98 2.36 11.88
C PRO A 88 7.42 2.68 13.32
N PRO A 89 8.66 2.36 13.71
CA PRO A 89 9.15 2.60 15.08
C PRO A 89 8.90 4.03 15.57
N ASP A 90 9.15 5.02 14.70
CA ASP A 90 9.03 6.44 15.01
C ASP A 90 7.59 6.90 15.27
N LEU A 91 6.59 6.11 14.86
CA LEU A 91 5.17 6.39 15.07
C LEU A 91 4.58 5.61 16.26
N ARG A 92 5.35 4.81 16.96
CA ARG A 92 4.83 3.99 18.08
C ARG A 92 4.65 4.78 19.36
N ASP A 93 5.53 5.77 19.58
CA ASP A 93 5.50 6.59 20.78
C ASP A 93 4.24 7.45 20.82
N GLY A 94 3.50 7.37 21.92
CA GLY A 94 2.26 8.09 22.11
C GLY A 94 1.03 7.53 21.38
N MET A 95 1.16 6.42 20.63
CA MET A 95 -0.01 5.79 20.01
C MET A 95 -0.92 5.15 21.06
N PRO A 96 -2.21 5.53 21.09
CA PRO A 96 -3.16 4.89 22.00
C PRO A 96 -3.41 3.45 21.56
N VAL A 97 -3.34 2.52 22.52
CA VAL A 97 -3.63 1.11 22.29
C VAL A 97 -4.83 0.66 23.12
N ASP A 98 -5.60 -0.27 22.57
CA ASP A 98 -6.68 -0.94 23.29
C ASP A 98 -6.12 -2.01 24.26
N GLU A 99 -7.02 -2.66 25.02
CA GLU A 99 -6.67 -3.75 25.97
C GLU A 99 -5.96 -4.95 25.29
N ARG A 100 -6.03 -5.05 23.98
CA ARG A 100 -5.40 -6.10 23.16
C ARG A 100 -4.10 -5.65 22.51
N GLY A 101 -3.57 -4.47 22.89
CA GLY A 101 -2.35 -3.90 22.32
C GLY A 101 -2.49 -3.44 20.87
N ARG A 102 -3.72 -3.09 20.43
CA ARG A 102 -3.98 -2.64 19.06
C ARG A 102 -4.28 -1.15 19.04
N VAL A 103 -3.77 -0.48 18.04
CA VAL A 103 -4.13 0.89 17.69
C VAL A 103 -5.45 0.86 16.90
N ASP A 104 -6.49 1.49 17.45
CA ASP A 104 -7.78 1.67 16.80
C ASP A 104 -8.18 3.15 16.87
N ARG A 105 -8.45 3.75 15.73
CA ARG A 105 -8.95 5.13 15.62
C ARG A 105 -8.07 6.18 16.33
N PRO A 106 -6.78 6.27 16.01
CA PRO A 106 -5.96 7.34 16.54
C PRO A 106 -6.57 8.71 16.19
N ASP A 107 -6.19 9.74 16.90
CA ASP A 107 -6.67 11.09 16.63
C ASP A 107 -6.29 11.57 15.21
N ARG A 108 -6.71 12.79 14.86
CA ARG A 108 -6.52 13.33 13.52
C ARG A 108 -5.03 13.54 13.20
N GLU A 109 -4.24 13.96 14.18
CA GLU A 109 -2.82 14.29 13.97
C GLU A 109 -2.00 13.04 13.77
N LEU A 110 -2.17 12.05 14.63
CA LEU A 110 -1.52 10.73 14.51
C LEU A 110 -1.90 10.02 13.20
N ARG A 111 -3.19 10.12 12.79
CA ARG A 111 -3.58 9.60 11.47
C ARG A 111 -2.88 10.32 10.32
N ALA A 112 -2.76 11.65 10.40
CA ALA A 112 -2.08 12.42 9.36
C ALA A 112 -0.61 12.02 9.23
N LEU A 113 0.06 11.74 10.36
CA LEU A 113 1.43 11.21 10.37
C LEU A 113 1.52 9.85 9.67
N VAL A 114 0.63 8.91 9.99
CA VAL A 114 0.59 7.59 9.33
C VAL A 114 0.39 7.72 7.83
N PHE A 115 -0.51 8.61 7.39
CA PHE A 115 -0.71 8.86 5.96
C PHE A 115 0.54 9.43 5.28
N ARG A 116 1.23 10.37 5.94
CA ARG A 116 2.46 10.97 5.42
C ARG A 116 3.54 9.93 5.25
N GLU A 117 3.87 9.19 6.31
CA GLU A 117 4.86 8.11 6.27
C GLU A 117 4.58 7.08 5.17
N PHE A 118 3.31 6.70 5.02
CA PHE A 118 2.92 5.77 3.96
C PHE A 118 3.14 6.35 2.56
N LEU A 119 2.78 7.62 2.34
CA LEU A 119 2.93 8.28 1.04
C LEU A 119 4.41 8.55 0.73
N ASP A 120 5.20 8.97 1.71
CA ASP A 120 6.63 9.21 1.59
C ASP A 120 7.36 7.90 1.23
N ALA A 121 7.01 6.80 1.87
CA ALA A 121 7.55 5.48 1.52
C ALA A 121 7.26 5.04 0.07
N LEU A 122 6.19 5.54 -0.55
CA LEU A 122 5.83 5.20 -1.94
C LEU A 122 6.48 6.12 -2.99
N GLU A 123 7.29 7.10 -2.57
CA GLU A 123 7.93 8.06 -3.46
C GLU A 123 8.73 7.42 -4.61
N PRO A 124 9.49 6.32 -4.41
CA PRO A 124 10.19 5.66 -5.51
C PRO A 124 9.27 5.13 -6.62
N LEU A 125 8.07 4.64 -6.29
CA LEU A 125 7.09 4.23 -7.29
C LEU A 125 6.47 5.42 -8.00
N ARG A 126 6.24 6.54 -7.29
CA ARG A 126 5.69 7.76 -7.86
C ARG A 126 6.67 8.39 -8.85
N THR A 127 7.91 8.56 -8.45
CA THR A 127 8.96 9.19 -9.28
C THR A 127 9.35 8.36 -10.49
N SER A 128 9.32 7.02 -10.37
CA SER A 128 9.54 6.12 -11.51
C SER A 128 8.31 5.95 -12.43
N GLY A 129 7.18 6.61 -12.12
CA GLY A 129 5.94 6.49 -12.90
C GLY A 129 5.27 5.12 -12.83
N LYS A 130 5.55 4.34 -11.78
CA LYS A 130 5.04 2.98 -11.60
C LYS A 130 3.89 2.87 -10.60
N LEU A 131 3.59 3.92 -9.83
CA LEU A 131 2.44 3.96 -8.94
C LEU A 131 1.14 4.14 -9.74
N GLY A 132 0.32 3.10 -9.81
CA GLY A 132 -0.98 3.14 -10.49
C GLY A 132 -2.09 3.74 -9.64
N GLY A 133 -2.05 3.48 -8.34
CA GLY A 133 -3.02 4.00 -7.37
C GLY A 133 -2.88 3.35 -6.01
N ILE A 134 -3.59 3.89 -5.03
CA ILE A 134 -3.68 3.34 -3.67
C ILE A 134 -5.10 2.82 -3.46
N LEU A 135 -5.22 1.54 -3.10
CA LEU A 135 -6.50 0.89 -2.84
C LEU A 135 -6.90 1.04 -1.38
N PHE A 136 -8.00 1.75 -1.11
CA PHE A 136 -8.61 1.87 0.21
C PHE A 136 -9.75 0.85 0.37
N GLN A 137 -9.46 -0.29 0.95
CA GLN A 137 -10.44 -1.30 1.29
C GLN A 137 -10.96 -1.08 2.71
N LEU A 138 -12.18 -0.58 2.82
CA LEU A 138 -12.81 -0.34 4.12
C LEU A 138 -13.38 -1.65 4.71
N PRO A 139 -13.44 -1.79 6.05
CA PRO A 139 -14.05 -2.95 6.69
C PRO A 139 -15.58 -2.99 6.44
N PRO A 140 -16.18 -4.19 6.48
CA PRO A 140 -17.61 -4.37 6.16
C PRO A 140 -18.58 -3.56 7.03
N TYR A 141 -18.18 -3.19 8.24
CA TYR A 141 -19.01 -2.38 9.14
C TYR A 141 -19.01 -0.89 8.79
N VAL A 142 -18.17 -0.45 7.87
CA VAL A 142 -18.17 0.92 7.35
C VAL A 142 -19.14 0.98 6.19
N VAL A 143 -20.37 1.38 6.49
CA VAL A 143 -21.42 1.55 5.49
C VAL A 143 -21.62 3.02 5.16
N PRO A 144 -21.88 3.38 3.89
CA PRO A 144 -22.25 4.74 3.53
C PRO A 144 -23.53 5.14 4.26
N LYS A 145 -23.47 6.25 5.02
CA LYS A 145 -24.69 6.85 5.58
C LYS A 145 -25.17 7.95 4.64
N PRO A 146 -26.49 8.14 4.46
CA PRO A 146 -27.01 9.20 3.58
C PRO A 146 -26.45 10.60 3.89
N ALA A 147 -26.18 10.90 5.16
CA ALA A 147 -25.54 12.15 5.61
C ALA A 147 -24.00 12.15 5.40
N GLY A 148 -23.38 10.99 5.25
CA GLY A 148 -21.92 10.86 5.08
C GLY A 148 -21.45 11.11 3.65
N VAL A 149 -22.34 11.03 2.68
CA VAL A 149 -22.01 11.32 1.27
C VAL A 149 -21.74 12.82 1.04
N ARG A 150 -22.22 13.69 1.92
CA ARG A 150 -21.99 15.15 1.82
C ARG A 150 -20.63 15.62 2.36
N SER A 151 -19.87 14.77 3.04
CA SER A 151 -18.58 15.14 3.63
C SER A 151 -17.35 14.58 2.90
N ALA A 152 -17.54 13.90 1.79
CA ALA A 152 -16.46 13.58 0.88
C ALA A 152 -16.17 14.81 0.00
N GLN A 153 -15.60 15.86 0.58
CA GLN A 153 -14.87 16.82 -0.23
C GLN A 153 -13.73 16.06 -0.90
N PRO A 154 -13.57 16.18 -2.23
CA PRO A 154 -12.39 15.64 -2.88
C PRO A 154 -11.17 16.25 -2.19
N CYS A 155 -10.26 15.41 -1.68
CA CYS A 155 -8.92 15.86 -1.39
C CYS A 155 -8.30 16.25 -2.72
N THR A 156 -8.44 17.50 -3.09
CA THR A 156 -7.54 18.12 -4.05
C THR A 156 -6.19 18.14 -3.37
N ILE A 157 -5.27 17.35 -3.87
CA ILE A 157 -3.83 17.52 -3.61
C ILE A 157 -3.49 18.81 -4.35
N ASP A 158 -3.60 19.93 -3.65
CA ASP A 158 -3.09 21.19 -4.15
C ASP A 158 -1.60 20.99 -4.41
N SER A 159 -1.23 21.17 -5.67
CA SER A 159 0.14 21.23 -6.13
C SER A 159 0.96 22.11 -5.19
N VAL A 160 1.83 21.47 -4.37
CA VAL A 160 2.81 22.20 -3.56
C VAL A 160 3.70 22.93 -4.55
N GLY A 161 3.56 24.26 -4.50
CA GLY A 161 4.21 25.17 -5.40
C GLY A 161 5.73 25.03 -5.36
N THR A 162 6.28 24.99 -6.55
CA THR A 162 7.66 25.34 -6.84
C THR A 162 8.03 26.70 -6.23
N ARG A 163 8.95 26.68 -5.30
CA ARG A 163 9.91 27.76 -5.09
C ARG A 163 11.28 27.20 -4.77
#